data_1cac4beacd34e259121b79b669457c89
#
_entry.id   1cac4beacd34e259121b79b669457c89
#
_cell.length_a   1.000
_cell.length_b   1.000
_cell.length_c   1.000
_cell.angle_alpha   90.00
_cell.angle_beta   90.00
_cell.angle_gamma   90.00
#
_symmetry.space_group_name_H-M   'P 1'
#
loop_
_entity.id
_entity.type
_entity.pdbx_description
1 polymer ?
#
loop_
_entity_poly.entity_id
_entity_poly.type
_entity_poly.pdbx_seq_one_letter_code
_entity_poly.pdbx_strand_id
1 'polypeptide(L)'
;MSAVGFALAALLAGAVGCTSGSGDAGKTSDSATAGTKGAQPAVADKACANGTYTWINIEKLTRLLGVSDVETLGKGGGTLKHKVRRLATVRIAVQAGSGAPAAKAILTSLGEKTGVTDADSDVGAFTKVGGTGPKLNDGSSAPHGAGRFVQYAAVRVVEADFRYTCPGGRTTTGHAESWTVSIDGLLECGTRTGNATAREAARLPCGADSVAAKAA
;
A
#
# COMPACT_ATOMS: atom_id res chain seq x y z
N MET A 1 -27.85 -31.33 -15.20
CA MET A 1 -28.17 -30.65 -16.48
C MET A 1 -28.86 -29.34 -16.12
N SER A 2 -28.18 -28.21 -16.17
CA SER A 2 -28.75 -26.85 -16.30
C SER A 2 -27.62 -25.90 -16.59
N ALA A 3 -27.53 -25.48 -17.83
CA ALA A 3 -26.60 -24.47 -18.32
C ALA A 3 -27.18 -23.08 -18.02
N VAL A 4 -26.41 -22.21 -17.41
CA VAL A 4 -26.73 -20.78 -17.29
C VAL A 4 -25.66 -20.02 -18.06
N GLY A 5 -26.08 -19.46 -19.19
CA GLY A 5 -25.26 -18.60 -20.03
C GLY A 5 -25.13 -17.19 -19.43
N PHE A 6 -23.91 -16.64 -19.41
CA PHE A 6 -23.66 -15.24 -19.13
C PHE A 6 -23.37 -14.48 -20.42
N ALA A 7 -24.19 -13.47 -20.67
CA ALA A 7 -24.06 -12.55 -21.78
C ALA A 7 -22.96 -11.50 -21.46
N LEU A 8 -22.00 -11.36 -22.38
CA LEU A 8 -21.01 -10.25 -22.38
C LEU A 8 -21.68 -9.02 -23.01
N ALA A 9 -21.68 -7.91 -22.25
CA ALA A 9 -21.94 -6.59 -22.78
C ALA A 9 -20.60 -5.84 -22.98
N ALA A 10 -20.25 -5.59 -24.23
CA ALA A 10 -19.13 -4.77 -24.63
C ALA A 10 -19.55 -3.29 -24.65
N LEU A 11 -18.86 -2.42 -23.91
CA LEU A 11 -19.01 -0.96 -23.97
C LEU A 11 -17.80 -0.37 -24.72
N LEU A 12 -18.12 0.31 -25.82
CA LEU A 12 -17.21 0.98 -26.72
C LEU A 12 -16.65 2.28 -26.11
N ALA A 13 -15.34 2.42 -26.13
CA ALA A 13 -14.62 3.63 -25.77
C ALA A 13 -14.67 4.64 -26.92
N GLY A 14 -15.14 5.85 -26.64
CA GLY A 14 -15.05 7.00 -27.54
C GLY A 14 -13.69 7.68 -27.45
N ALA A 15 -12.95 7.70 -28.55
CA ALA A 15 -11.73 8.46 -28.70
C ALA A 15 -12.07 9.90 -29.13
N VAL A 16 -11.60 10.90 -28.36
CA VAL A 16 -11.66 12.33 -28.76
C VAL A 16 -10.28 12.72 -29.29
N GLY A 17 -10.19 12.96 -30.60
CA GLY A 17 -9.00 13.37 -31.28
C GLY A 17 -8.67 14.85 -31.06
N CYS A 18 -7.41 15.15 -30.77
CA CYS A 18 -6.84 16.50 -30.88
C CYS A 18 -6.32 16.69 -32.31
N THR A 19 -6.91 17.64 -33.03
CA THR A 19 -6.35 18.14 -34.29
C THR A 19 -5.62 19.45 -34.07
N SER A 20 -4.31 19.44 -34.28
CA SER A 20 -3.48 20.63 -34.47
C SER A 20 -3.62 21.12 -35.90
N GLY A 21 -4.05 22.37 -36.07
CA GLY A 21 -4.12 23.06 -37.35
C GLY A 21 -3.44 24.41 -37.24
N SER A 22 -2.32 24.57 -37.95
CA SER A 22 -1.67 25.86 -38.24
C SER A 22 -2.33 26.46 -39.46
N GLY A 23 -2.47 27.79 -39.49
CA GLY A 23 -2.81 28.51 -40.73
C GLY A 23 -3.55 29.83 -40.55
N ASP A 24 -2.80 30.86 -40.55
CA ASP A 24 -2.84 32.13 -41.34
C ASP A 24 -4.05 33.08 -41.33
N ALA A 25 -3.68 34.31 -41.05
CA ALA A 25 -4.17 35.64 -41.33
C ALA A 25 -5.53 35.91 -42.03
N GLY A 26 -6.36 36.79 -41.39
CA GLY A 26 -7.48 37.46 -42.05
C GLY A 26 -8.36 38.27 -41.13
N LYS A 27 -8.09 39.55 -41.07
CA LYS A 27 -8.86 40.79 -40.73
C LYS A 27 -10.36 40.71 -40.41
N THR A 28 -10.70 41.47 -39.34
CA THR A 28 -11.87 42.37 -39.10
C THR A 28 -13.28 41.76 -38.95
N SER A 29 -13.84 41.90 -37.80
CA SER A 29 -14.99 42.80 -37.47
C SER A 29 -15.57 42.50 -36.10
N ASP A 30 -15.95 43.59 -35.44
CA ASP A 30 -16.62 43.69 -34.15
C ASP A 30 -17.75 42.69 -33.90
N SER A 31 -17.82 42.12 -32.72
CA SER A 31 -19.05 42.09 -31.90
C SER A 31 -18.85 41.39 -30.56
N ALA A 32 -19.31 42.09 -29.55
CA ALA A 32 -19.83 41.60 -28.27
C ALA A 32 -18.93 40.75 -27.39
N THR A 33 -18.29 41.42 -26.49
CA THR A 33 -17.73 40.93 -25.22
C THR A 33 -18.81 40.26 -24.37
N ALA A 34 -18.92 38.93 -24.45
CA ALA A 34 -19.51 38.14 -23.39
C ALA A 34 -18.38 37.82 -22.41
N GLY A 35 -18.38 38.53 -21.28
CA GLY A 35 -17.40 38.32 -20.21
C GLY A 35 -17.41 36.88 -19.70
N THR A 36 -16.45 36.09 -20.15
CA THR A 36 -16.10 34.86 -19.49
C THR A 36 -15.51 35.25 -18.13
N LYS A 37 -16.33 35.16 -17.07
CA LYS A 37 -15.81 35.16 -15.70
C LYS A 37 -14.69 34.13 -15.63
N GLY A 38 -13.45 34.60 -15.62
CA GLY A 38 -12.30 33.77 -15.39
C GLY A 38 -12.53 32.95 -14.13
N ALA A 39 -12.51 31.63 -14.27
CA ALA A 39 -12.51 30.75 -13.13
C ALA A 39 -11.27 31.14 -12.31
N GLN A 40 -11.51 31.85 -11.22
CA GLN A 40 -10.48 32.17 -10.24
C GLN A 40 -9.88 30.83 -9.78
N PRO A 41 -8.55 30.64 -9.83
CA PRO A 41 -7.96 29.40 -9.37
C PRO A 41 -8.44 29.17 -7.94
N ALA A 42 -9.07 28.02 -7.68
CA ALA A 42 -9.54 27.67 -6.35
C ALA A 42 -8.35 27.79 -5.40
N VAL A 43 -8.40 28.77 -4.52
CA VAL A 43 -7.41 28.93 -3.45
C VAL A 43 -7.49 27.63 -2.67
N ALA A 44 -6.41 26.84 -2.69
CA ALA A 44 -6.35 25.62 -1.90
C ALA A 44 -6.61 25.99 -0.44
N ASP A 45 -7.76 25.57 0.07
CA ASP A 45 -8.17 25.85 1.45
C ASP A 45 -7.08 25.33 2.39
N LYS A 46 -6.49 26.22 3.17
CA LYS A 46 -5.54 25.81 4.20
C LYS A 46 -6.26 25.03 5.29
N ALA A 47 -5.61 24.01 5.80
CA ALA A 47 -6.07 23.32 7.01
C ALA A 47 -6.25 24.34 8.16
N CYS A 48 -7.30 24.17 8.93
CA CYS A 48 -7.45 24.98 10.14
C CYS A 48 -6.44 24.58 11.22
N ALA A 49 -6.11 25.53 12.08
CA ALA A 49 -5.45 25.20 13.34
C ALA A 49 -6.47 24.56 14.29
N ASN A 50 -6.01 23.64 15.14
CA ASN A 50 -6.80 23.04 16.24
C ASN A 50 -8.05 22.25 15.81
N GLY A 51 -8.05 21.63 14.64
CA GLY A 51 -9.09 20.66 14.27
C GLY A 51 -8.89 19.33 14.98
N THR A 52 -9.95 18.51 14.97
CA THR A 52 -9.99 17.21 15.64
C THR A 52 -10.07 16.09 14.61
N TYR A 53 -9.26 15.04 14.78
CA TYR A 53 -9.35 13.81 14.00
C TYR A 53 -10.38 12.85 14.58
N THR A 54 -11.21 12.31 13.71
CA THR A 54 -12.02 11.10 13.97
C THR A 54 -11.52 10.01 13.04
N TRP A 55 -10.93 8.96 13.62
CA TRP A 55 -10.42 7.81 12.91
C TRP A 55 -11.46 6.71 12.84
N ILE A 56 -11.66 6.13 11.65
CA ILE A 56 -12.58 5.03 11.35
C ILE A 56 -11.88 3.99 10.49
N ASN A 57 -12.41 2.78 10.43
CA ASN A 57 -11.85 1.69 9.62
C ASN A 57 -10.35 1.45 9.87
N ILE A 58 -9.94 1.51 11.16
CA ILE A 58 -8.54 1.27 11.50
C ILE A 58 -8.24 -0.21 11.33
N GLU A 59 -7.33 -0.53 10.43
CA GLU A 59 -6.88 -1.89 10.18
C GLU A 59 -5.39 -2.03 10.46
N LYS A 60 -5.02 -3.17 11.06
CA LYS A 60 -3.62 -3.58 11.28
C LYS A 60 -3.43 -4.91 10.58
N LEU A 61 -2.71 -4.88 9.47
CA LEU A 61 -2.52 -6.01 8.59
C LEU A 61 -1.05 -6.45 8.57
N THR A 62 -0.80 -7.74 8.38
CA THR A 62 0.54 -8.19 7.99
C THR A 62 0.52 -8.46 6.50
N ARG A 63 1.35 -7.75 5.76
CA ARG A 63 1.43 -7.84 4.29
C ARG A 63 2.73 -8.51 3.89
N LEU A 64 2.65 -9.60 3.12
CA LEU A 64 3.80 -10.28 2.55
C LEU A 64 4.48 -9.37 1.53
N LEU A 65 5.79 -9.17 1.68
CA LEU A 65 6.58 -8.32 0.77
C LEU A 65 7.43 -9.13 -0.20
N GLY A 66 7.83 -10.33 0.18
CA GLY A 66 8.68 -11.16 -0.66
C GLY A 66 8.91 -12.55 -0.12
N VAL A 67 9.35 -13.43 -1.02
CA VAL A 67 9.73 -14.81 -0.71
C VAL A 67 10.98 -15.18 -1.49
N SER A 68 11.80 -16.11 -0.94
CA SER A 68 12.86 -16.75 -1.70
C SER A 68 12.31 -17.92 -2.53
N ASP A 69 13.12 -18.42 -3.45
CA ASP A 69 12.92 -19.75 -4.00
C ASP A 69 13.16 -20.82 -2.93
N VAL A 70 12.66 -22.04 -3.15
CA VAL A 70 12.90 -23.16 -2.26
C VAL A 70 14.35 -23.58 -2.33
N GLU A 71 14.99 -23.72 -1.17
CA GLU A 71 16.30 -24.34 -1.05
C GLU A 71 16.22 -25.65 -0.29
N THR A 72 16.80 -26.71 -0.86
CA THR A 72 16.84 -28.02 -0.25
C THR A 72 18.16 -28.21 0.49
N LEU A 73 18.09 -28.48 1.79
CA LEU A 73 19.25 -28.78 2.63
C LEU A 73 19.29 -30.24 3.02
N GLY A 74 20.50 -30.77 3.15
CA GLY A 74 20.76 -32.12 3.66
C GLY A 74 20.71 -32.23 5.18
N LYS A 75 20.97 -33.42 5.72
CA LYS A 75 20.88 -33.73 7.17
C LYS A 75 21.70 -32.79 8.07
N GLY A 76 22.81 -32.26 7.57
CA GLY A 76 23.65 -31.32 8.31
C GLY A 76 23.13 -29.89 8.37
N GLY A 77 22.00 -29.58 7.70
CA GLY A 77 21.54 -28.20 7.52
C GLY A 77 22.42 -27.43 6.56
N GLY A 78 22.50 -26.14 6.74
CA GLY A 78 23.34 -25.24 5.94
C GLY A 78 22.83 -23.81 5.89
N THR A 79 23.57 -22.94 5.23
CA THR A 79 23.17 -21.54 5.02
C THR A 79 22.34 -21.43 3.75
N LEU A 80 21.21 -20.75 3.83
CA LEU A 80 20.37 -20.45 2.67
C LEU A 80 21.05 -19.42 1.79
N LYS A 81 21.01 -19.63 0.47
CA LYS A 81 21.67 -18.82 -0.54
C LYS A 81 20.69 -18.02 -1.39
N HIS A 82 19.44 -18.47 -1.46
CA HIS A 82 18.43 -17.82 -2.25
C HIS A 82 17.96 -16.53 -1.61
N LYS A 83 18.04 -15.46 -2.38
CA LYS A 83 17.60 -14.15 -1.93
C LYS A 83 16.08 -14.02 -1.94
N VAL A 84 15.55 -13.24 -1.02
CA VAL A 84 14.13 -12.88 -0.99
C VAL A 84 13.80 -11.99 -2.20
N ARG A 85 12.95 -12.48 -3.07
CA ARG A 85 12.44 -11.74 -4.23
C ARG A 85 11.20 -10.94 -3.84
N ARG A 86 11.17 -9.66 -4.22
CA ARG A 86 10.05 -8.76 -3.90
C ARG A 86 8.79 -9.15 -4.68
N LEU A 87 7.67 -9.30 -3.97
CA LEU A 87 6.33 -9.54 -4.49
C LEU A 87 5.47 -8.29 -4.42
N ALA A 88 5.61 -7.51 -3.35
CA ALA A 88 4.81 -6.32 -3.11
C ALA A 88 5.64 -5.18 -2.51
N THR A 89 5.13 -3.98 -2.64
CA THR A 89 5.69 -2.77 -2.03
C THR A 89 4.58 -2.07 -1.26
N VAL A 90 4.84 -1.70 -0.02
CA VAL A 90 3.99 -0.79 0.75
C VAL A 90 4.54 0.63 0.61
N ARG A 91 3.66 1.61 0.72
CA ARG A 91 4.01 3.02 0.66
C ARG A 91 3.43 3.74 1.88
N ILE A 92 4.15 4.76 2.32
CA ILE A 92 3.63 5.68 3.32
C ILE A 92 2.93 6.80 2.57
N ALA A 93 1.61 6.84 2.66
CA ALA A 93 0.79 7.73 1.87
C ALA A 93 -0.39 8.30 2.66
N VAL A 94 -0.79 9.49 2.28
CA VAL A 94 -2.04 10.12 2.72
C VAL A 94 -2.77 10.61 1.48
N GLN A 95 -4.01 10.22 1.34
CA GLN A 95 -4.95 10.75 0.37
C GLN A 95 -5.99 11.57 1.12
N ALA A 96 -6.13 12.84 0.79
CA ALA A 96 -7.03 13.74 1.52
C ALA A 96 -7.60 14.81 0.60
N GLY A 97 -8.81 15.26 0.93
CA GLY A 97 -9.45 16.39 0.27
C GLY A 97 -8.76 17.72 0.56
N SER A 98 -9.21 18.77 -0.12
CA SER A 98 -8.74 20.13 0.13
C SER A 98 -8.99 20.56 1.58
N GLY A 99 -8.10 21.36 2.14
CA GLY A 99 -8.19 21.81 3.54
C GLY A 99 -7.76 20.76 4.58
N ALA A 100 -7.19 19.64 4.14
CA ALA A 100 -6.60 18.67 5.06
C ALA A 100 -5.28 19.18 5.68
N PRO A 101 -4.92 18.75 6.90
CA PRO A 101 -3.61 18.97 7.47
C PRO A 101 -2.48 18.38 6.62
N ALA A 102 -1.25 18.79 6.89
CA ALA A 102 -0.08 18.20 6.27
C ALA A 102 -0.03 16.69 6.53
N ALA A 103 0.34 15.90 5.52
CA ALA A 103 0.34 14.44 5.59
C ALA A 103 1.15 13.88 6.78
N LYS A 104 2.26 14.54 7.14
CA LYS A 104 3.04 14.17 8.34
C LYS A 104 2.19 14.30 9.63
N ALA A 105 1.41 15.37 9.77
CA ALA A 105 0.56 15.56 10.96
C ALA A 105 -0.55 14.51 11.03
N ILE A 106 -1.13 14.13 9.88
CA ILE A 106 -2.12 13.06 9.78
C ILE A 106 -1.51 11.74 10.23
N LEU A 107 -0.35 11.37 9.72
CA LEU A 107 0.34 10.13 10.09
C LEU A 107 0.77 10.12 11.57
N THR A 108 1.23 11.25 12.10
CA THR A 108 1.53 11.38 13.54
C THR A 108 0.28 11.09 14.38
N SER A 109 -0.86 11.69 14.03
CA SER A 109 -2.13 11.44 14.72
C SER A 109 -2.61 9.98 14.57
N LEU A 110 -2.38 9.34 13.42
CA LEU A 110 -2.65 7.91 13.23
C LEU A 110 -1.78 7.06 14.16
N GLY A 111 -0.49 7.39 14.27
CA GLY A 111 0.44 6.72 15.16
C GLY A 111 -0.02 6.80 16.63
N GLU A 112 -0.34 7.99 17.11
CA GLU A 112 -0.88 8.21 18.46
C GLU A 112 -2.16 7.40 18.68
N LYS A 113 -3.09 7.42 17.72
CA LYS A 113 -4.36 6.69 17.79
C LYS A 113 -4.18 5.17 17.85
N THR A 114 -3.17 4.65 17.18
CA THR A 114 -2.93 3.21 17.06
C THR A 114 -1.91 2.67 18.07
N GLY A 115 -1.36 3.55 18.91
CA GLY A 115 -0.33 3.21 19.88
C GLY A 115 1.02 2.92 19.24
N VAL A 116 1.26 3.41 18.03
CA VAL A 116 2.57 3.36 17.37
C VAL A 116 3.35 4.56 17.84
N THR A 117 4.26 4.33 18.77
CA THR A 117 5.19 5.38 19.23
C THR A 117 6.48 5.35 18.41
N ASP A 118 7.22 6.46 18.43
CA ASP A 118 8.52 6.56 17.78
C ASP A 118 9.53 5.53 18.28
N ALA A 119 9.34 4.96 19.47
CA ALA A 119 10.19 3.92 20.05
C ALA A 119 9.92 2.49 19.50
N ASP A 120 8.74 2.24 18.93
CA ASP A 120 8.32 0.89 18.52
C ASP A 120 8.65 0.55 17.08
N SER A 121 9.26 1.46 16.40
CA SER A 121 9.42 1.32 14.96
C SER A 121 10.84 1.59 14.55
N ASP A 122 11.28 0.97 13.50
CA ASP A 122 12.25 1.52 12.55
C ASP A 122 11.74 2.89 12.03
N VAL A 123 11.20 3.68 12.89
CA VAL A 123 10.09 4.63 12.88
C VAL A 123 10.43 6.00 12.36
N GLY A 124 11.58 6.30 12.10
CA GLY A 124 11.79 7.43 11.21
C GLY A 124 11.03 7.25 9.88
N ALA A 125 10.51 6.03 9.67
CA ALA A 125 9.74 5.65 8.48
C ALA A 125 8.24 5.93 8.60
N PHE A 126 7.56 5.72 9.75
CA PHE A 126 6.09 5.76 9.85
C PHE A 126 5.47 7.07 9.34
N THR A 127 6.08 8.19 9.61
CA THR A 127 5.62 9.53 9.17
C THR A 127 6.31 10.03 7.90
N LYS A 128 7.19 9.25 7.27
CA LYS A 128 7.96 9.63 6.08
C LYS A 128 7.13 9.46 4.81
N VAL A 129 6.29 10.42 4.53
CA VAL A 129 5.44 10.43 3.31
C VAL A 129 6.25 10.18 2.04
N GLY A 130 5.71 9.32 1.18
CA GLY A 130 6.40 8.89 -0.05
C GLY A 130 7.48 7.84 0.19
N GLY A 131 7.75 7.49 1.46
CA GLY A 131 8.62 6.38 1.80
C GLY A 131 8.06 5.05 1.31
N THR A 132 8.97 4.17 0.90
CA THR A 132 8.64 2.77 0.55
C THR A 132 8.82 1.88 1.77
N GLY A 133 8.26 0.68 1.72
CA GLY A 133 8.48 -0.34 2.74
C GLY A 133 9.96 -0.69 2.93
N PRO A 134 10.28 -1.53 3.92
CA PRO A 134 11.64 -1.86 4.28
C PRO A 134 12.41 -2.47 3.10
N LYS A 135 13.72 -2.34 3.15
CA LYS A 135 14.59 -3.13 2.28
C LYS A 135 14.38 -4.59 2.66
N LEU A 136 14.29 -5.47 1.67
CA LEU A 136 14.29 -6.89 1.93
C LEU A 136 15.71 -7.26 2.33
N ASN A 137 15.85 -7.81 3.53
CA ASN A 137 17.13 -8.29 3.99
C ASN A 137 17.44 -9.61 3.29
N ASP A 138 18.65 -9.71 2.74
CA ASP A 138 19.24 -10.99 2.34
C ASP A 138 19.77 -11.69 3.62
N GLY A 139 18.91 -11.85 4.63
CA GLY A 139 19.27 -12.45 5.90
C GLY A 139 19.80 -13.87 5.68
N SER A 140 20.97 -14.17 6.21
CA SER A 140 21.48 -15.53 6.22
C SER A 140 20.78 -16.32 7.33
N SER A 141 19.83 -17.16 6.98
CA SER A 141 19.29 -18.17 7.89
C SER A 141 20.04 -19.47 7.68
N ALA A 142 20.43 -20.10 8.78
CA ALA A 142 21.14 -21.38 8.77
C ALA A 142 20.30 -22.44 9.51
N PRO A 143 19.28 -23.01 8.89
CA PRO A 143 18.46 -24.05 9.52
C PRO A 143 19.28 -25.33 9.73
N HIS A 144 18.96 -26.01 10.83
CA HIS A 144 19.55 -27.31 11.15
C HIS A 144 18.66 -28.44 10.58
N GLY A 145 19.30 -29.45 10.00
CA GLY A 145 18.63 -30.62 9.47
C GLY A 145 18.25 -30.55 8.00
N ALA A 146 17.78 -31.70 7.49
CA ALA A 146 17.32 -31.80 6.11
C ALA A 146 15.93 -31.21 5.96
N GLY A 147 15.67 -30.55 4.84
CA GLY A 147 14.36 -29.98 4.56
C GLY A 147 14.37 -29.10 3.31
N ARG A 148 13.18 -28.64 2.94
CA ARG A 148 12.94 -27.66 1.88
C ARG A 148 12.54 -26.35 2.53
N PHE A 149 13.40 -25.37 2.49
CA PHE A 149 13.25 -24.11 3.22
C PHE A 149 12.98 -22.92 2.31
N VAL A 150 12.22 -21.98 2.82
CA VAL A 150 11.89 -20.71 2.18
C VAL A 150 12.04 -19.57 3.18
N GLN A 151 12.74 -18.52 2.79
CA GLN A 151 12.76 -17.26 3.51
C GLN A 151 11.62 -16.38 3.01
N TYR A 152 11.01 -15.62 3.91
CA TYR A 152 10.02 -14.61 3.52
C TYR A 152 10.21 -13.32 4.31
N ALA A 153 9.80 -12.22 3.71
CA ALA A 153 9.75 -10.92 4.35
C ALA A 153 8.33 -10.38 4.30
N ALA A 154 7.90 -9.80 5.39
CA ALA A 154 6.59 -9.17 5.53
C ALA A 154 6.71 -7.87 6.33
N VAL A 155 5.62 -7.13 6.40
CA VAL A 155 5.56 -5.88 7.15
C VAL A 155 4.21 -5.74 7.81
N ARG A 156 4.18 -5.13 8.99
CA ARG A 156 2.93 -4.74 9.63
C ARG A 156 2.51 -3.38 9.10
N VAL A 157 1.36 -3.35 8.42
CA VAL A 157 0.74 -2.14 7.88
C VAL A 157 -0.33 -1.65 8.83
N VAL A 158 -0.46 -0.34 8.93
CA VAL A 158 -1.58 0.34 9.59
C VAL A 158 -2.22 1.25 8.55
N GLU A 159 -3.51 1.07 8.34
CA GLU A 159 -4.31 1.91 7.46
C GLU A 159 -5.61 2.32 8.13
N ALA A 160 -6.10 3.50 7.81
CA ALA A 160 -7.34 4.02 8.37
C ALA A 160 -7.90 5.16 7.52
N ASP A 161 -9.21 5.32 7.59
CA ASP A 161 -9.88 6.50 7.11
C ASP A 161 -9.98 7.54 8.23
N PHE A 162 -9.98 8.82 7.86
CA PHE A 162 -10.13 9.89 8.83
C PHE A 162 -11.11 10.96 8.37
N ARG A 163 -11.70 11.62 9.35
CA ARG A 163 -12.39 12.89 9.22
C ARG A 163 -11.68 13.91 10.10
N TYR A 164 -11.27 15.02 9.50
CA TYR A 164 -10.71 16.16 10.21
C TYR A 164 -11.74 17.27 10.29
N THR A 165 -12.13 17.65 11.49
CA THR A 165 -13.17 18.67 11.73
C THR A 165 -12.56 19.90 12.35
N CYS A 166 -12.74 21.03 11.70
CA CYS A 166 -12.31 22.35 12.16
C CYS A 166 -13.26 22.93 13.23
N PRO A 167 -12.77 23.78 14.13
CA PRO A 167 -13.62 24.70 14.86
C PRO A 167 -14.47 25.51 13.87
N GLY A 168 -15.76 25.51 13.98
CA GLY A 168 -16.65 26.11 12.98
C GLY A 168 -17.26 25.12 11.98
N GLY A 169 -17.01 23.82 12.15
CA GLY A 169 -17.76 22.74 11.50
C GLY A 169 -17.31 22.33 10.10
N ARG A 170 -16.33 22.99 9.48
CA ARG A 170 -15.77 22.54 8.20
C ARG A 170 -15.05 21.20 8.40
N THR A 171 -15.31 20.23 7.52
CA THR A 171 -14.74 18.89 7.60
C THR A 171 -13.97 18.53 6.32
N THR A 172 -12.92 17.74 6.48
CA THR A 172 -12.19 17.10 5.39
C THR A 172 -12.01 15.62 5.72
N THR A 173 -12.15 14.77 4.73
CA THR A 173 -11.96 13.32 4.87
C THR A 173 -10.75 12.86 4.08
N GLY A 174 -10.22 11.71 4.45
CA GLY A 174 -9.12 11.10 3.73
C GLY A 174 -8.80 9.71 4.23
N HIS A 175 -7.76 9.12 3.65
CA HIS A 175 -7.22 7.82 3.98
C HIS A 175 -5.72 7.96 4.23
N ALA A 176 -5.21 7.23 5.22
CA ALA A 176 -3.79 7.19 5.54
C ALA A 176 -3.31 5.74 5.66
N GLU A 177 -2.18 5.44 5.04
CA GLU A 177 -1.49 4.16 5.11
C GLU A 177 -0.04 4.37 5.54
N SER A 178 0.43 3.54 6.48
CA SER A 178 1.83 3.47 6.88
C SER A 178 2.18 2.07 7.36
N TRP A 179 3.46 1.86 7.70
CA TRP A 179 3.92 0.58 8.23
C TRP A 179 4.79 0.78 9.48
N THR A 180 4.89 -0.26 10.31
CA THR A 180 5.53 -0.17 11.63
C THR A 180 6.76 -1.07 11.79
N VAL A 181 6.63 -2.35 11.48
CA VAL A 181 7.64 -3.36 11.77
C VAL A 181 7.89 -4.21 10.54
N SER A 182 9.16 -4.43 10.21
CA SER A 182 9.57 -5.46 9.27
C SER A 182 9.60 -6.83 9.96
N ILE A 183 9.19 -7.86 9.24
CA ILE A 183 9.11 -9.23 9.71
C ILE A 183 9.88 -10.09 8.71
N ASP A 184 10.93 -10.72 9.18
CA ASP A 184 11.64 -11.75 8.43
C ASP A 184 11.30 -13.12 9.01
N GLY A 185 11.06 -14.09 8.15
CA GLY A 185 10.68 -15.42 8.58
C GLY A 185 11.32 -16.52 7.75
N LEU A 186 11.43 -17.67 8.38
CA LEU A 186 11.84 -18.93 7.77
C LEU A 186 10.72 -19.94 7.92
N LEU A 187 10.43 -20.67 6.86
CA LEU A 187 9.50 -21.79 6.88
C LEU A 187 10.09 -23.01 6.19
N GLU A 188 9.65 -24.20 6.61
CA GLU A 188 9.92 -25.46 5.94
C GLU A 188 8.65 -25.95 5.23
N CYS A 189 8.76 -26.29 3.95
CA CYS A 189 7.60 -26.68 3.13
C CYS A 189 6.85 -27.91 3.65
N GLY A 190 7.54 -28.79 4.39
CA GLY A 190 7.00 -30.02 4.99
C GLY A 190 6.37 -29.83 6.36
N THR A 191 6.48 -28.65 6.96
CA THR A 191 6.04 -28.39 8.33
C THR A 191 4.87 -27.38 8.34
N ARG A 192 3.84 -27.65 9.14
CA ARG A 192 2.71 -26.72 9.29
C ARG A 192 3.14 -25.43 9.95
N THR A 193 2.59 -24.32 9.46
CA THR A 193 2.79 -23.02 10.07
C THR A 193 1.50 -22.52 10.72
N GLY A 194 1.59 -22.00 11.95
CA GLY A 194 0.47 -21.36 12.64
C GLY A 194 0.17 -19.92 12.15
N ASN A 195 1.06 -19.37 11.33
CA ASN A 195 1.03 -17.97 10.91
C ASN A 195 0.43 -17.85 9.51
N ALA A 196 -0.60 -17.01 9.34
CA ALA A 196 -1.28 -16.80 8.07
C ALA A 196 -0.33 -16.27 6.97
N THR A 197 0.57 -15.34 7.32
CA THR A 197 1.55 -14.78 6.39
C THR A 197 2.58 -15.82 5.94
N ALA A 198 3.02 -16.70 6.85
CA ALA A 198 3.92 -17.81 6.49
C ALA A 198 3.22 -18.81 5.56
N ARG A 199 1.92 -19.10 5.78
CA ARG A 199 1.13 -19.94 4.86
C ARG A 199 1.02 -19.32 3.47
N GLU A 200 0.75 -18.03 3.41
CA GLU A 200 0.73 -17.28 2.15
C GLU A 200 2.09 -17.34 1.46
N ALA A 201 3.17 -17.11 2.20
CA ALA A 201 4.53 -17.18 1.71
C ALA A 201 4.91 -18.58 1.18
N ALA A 202 4.35 -19.65 1.76
CA ALA A 202 4.61 -21.02 1.31
C ALA A 202 3.96 -21.36 -0.03
N ARG A 203 2.82 -20.75 -0.35
CA ARG A 203 2.00 -21.11 -1.52
C ARG A 203 2.74 -21.00 -2.85
N LEU A 204 3.55 -19.95 -3.02
CA LEU A 204 4.28 -19.72 -4.26
C LEU A 204 5.44 -20.70 -4.44
N PRO A 205 6.43 -20.75 -3.51
CA PRO A 205 7.61 -21.58 -3.71
C PRO A 205 7.41 -23.05 -3.33
N CYS A 206 6.63 -23.38 -2.28
CA CYS A 206 6.40 -24.75 -1.86
C CYS A 206 5.24 -25.45 -2.60
N GLY A 207 4.35 -24.66 -3.20
CA GLY A 207 3.10 -25.09 -3.81
C GLY A 207 1.90 -24.97 -2.86
N ALA A 208 0.72 -24.70 -3.44
CA ALA A 208 -0.52 -24.49 -2.68
C ALA A 208 -0.93 -25.71 -1.83
N ASP A 209 -0.56 -26.91 -2.25
CA ASP A 209 -0.88 -28.16 -1.56
C ASP A 209 0.17 -28.60 -0.53
N SER A 210 1.26 -27.82 -0.37
CA SER A 210 2.28 -28.12 0.65
C SER A 210 1.71 -28.08 2.06
N VAL A 211 2.34 -28.81 2.98
CA VAL A 211 1.95 -28.84 4.40
C VAL A 211 2.01 -27.44 5.00
N ALA A 212 3.03 -26.65 4.63
CA ALA A 212 3.20 -25.29 5.10
C ALA A 212 2.12 -24.32 4.59
N ALA A 213 1.53 -24.55 3.42
CA ALA A 213 0.52 -23.66 2.81
C ALA A 213 -0.91 -23.93 3.30
N LYS A 214 -1.16 -25.10 3.92
CA LYS A 214 -2.49 -25.48 4.40
C LYS A 214 -2.82 -24.80 5.72
N ALA A 215 -4.09 -24.51 5.91
CA ALA A 215 -4.60 -24.07 7.21
C ALA A 215 -4.43 -25.21 8.26
N ALA A 216 -4.31 -24.81 9.51
CA ALA A 216 -4.24 -25.75 10.62
C ALA A 216 -5.59 -26.42 10.85
#